data_a5c4a659092128be9b89d8600503fd01
#
_entry.id   a5c4a659092128be9b89d8600503fd01
#
_cell.length_a   1.000
_cell.length_b   1.000
_cell.length_c   1.000
_cell.angle_alpha   90.00
_cell.angle_beta   90.00
_cell.angle_gamma   90.00
#
_symmetry.space_group_name_H-M   'P 1'
#
loop_
_entity.id
_entity.type
_entity.pdbx_description
1 polymer ?
#
loop_
_entity_poly.entity_id
_entity_poly.type
_entity_poly.pdbx_seq_one_letter_code
_entity_poly.pdbx_strand_id
1 'polypeptide(L)'
;MDSYFTLQSNIEATGEFVDRKSRFIAQLVHIESEDEANAFIEMVRKHHYDARHNVPAWILVDGRERQSDDGEPSRTSGMPTLEVLRGAELKNVCCVVTRYFGGTLLGPGGLVRAYTAATQAAVAAAQEAGQIVEMTSVVPVDVHVAYPQYEQVLRLAQDSGAKVSDTDYADAVTLHLVFKAGEQESFCARMRELMAGREEIEVGAPKFAEF
;
A
#
# COMPACT_ATOMS: atom_id res chain seq x y z
N MET A 1 -5.18 -11.09 8.43
CA MET A 1 -4.31 -9.88 8.45
C MET A 1 -5.26 -8.72 8.57
N ASP A 2 -5.13 -7.92 9.62
CA ASP A 2 -6.09 -6.86 9.93
C ASP A 2 -5.66 -5.52 9.33
N SER A 3 -4.35 -5.31 9.15
CA SER A 3 -3.78 -4.14 8.47
C SER A 3 -2.40 -4.45 7.86
N TYR A 4 -1.92 -3.57 6.98
CA TYR A 4 -0.58 -3.58 6.40
C TYR A 4 -0.17 -2.16 5.98
N PHE A 5 1.14 -1.91 5.85
CA PHE A 5 1.66 -0.65 5.33
C PHE A 5 1.94 -0.72 3.83
N THR A 6 1.66 0.37 3.14
CA THR A 6 1.95 0.52 1.70
C THR A 6 2.31 1.96 1.37
N LEU A 7 2.81 2.20 0.16
CA LEU A 7 2.96 3.55 -0.37
C LEU A 7 1.61 4.05 -0.90
N GLN A 8 1.31 5.33 -0.74
CA GLN A 8 0.13 5.95 -1.35
C GLN A 8 0.11 5.73 -2.87
N SER A 9 -1.08 5.44 -3.43
CA SER A 9 -1.24 5.25 -4.87
C SER A 9 -0.84 6.51 -5.64
N ASN A 10 -0.32 6.31 -6.87
CA ASN A 10 0.14 7.38 -7.77
C ASN A 10 1.33 8.20 -7.27
N ILE A 11 2.06 7.72 -6.27
CA ILE A 11 3.30 8.31 -5.79
C ILE A 11 4.48 7.42 -6.16
N GLU A 12 5.57 8.04 -6.56
CA GLU A 12 6.87 7.41 -6.69
C GLU A 12 7.82 8.03 -5.65
N ALA A 13 8.32 7.20 -4.73
CA ALA A 13 9.37 7.61 -3.81
C ALA A 13 10.73 7.19 -4.37
N THR A 14 11.72 8.08 -4.29
CA THR A 14 13.05 7.83 -4.82
C THR A 14 14.11 7.93 -3.75
N GLY A 15 15.14 7.09 -3.87
CA GLY A 15 16.33 7.15 -3.03
C GLY A 15 17.59 6.92 -3.85
N GLU A 16 18.68 7.49 -3.42
CA GLU A 16 19.96 7.36 -4.12
C GLU A 16 21.07 6.99 -3.16
N PHE A 17 21.97 6.16 -3.64
CA PHE A 17 23.22 5.83 -2.96
C PHE A 17 24.37 5.79 -3.95
N VAL A 18 25.52 6.33 -3.57
CA VAL A 18 26.74 6.37 -4.40
C VAL A 18 27.88 5.70 -3.67
N ASP A 19 28.51 4.71 -4.30
CA ASP A 19 29.74 4.08 -3.80
C ASP A 19 30.75 3.92 -4.94
N ARG A 20 31.98 4.39 -4.73
CA ARG A 20 33.09 4.33 -5.72
C ARG A 20 32.66 4.75 -7.13
N LYS A 21 31.95 5.85 -7.22
CA LYS A 21 31.36 6.42 -8.45
C LYS A 21 30.23 5.55 -9.09
N SER A 22 29.93 4.38 -8.58
CA SER A 22 28.70 3.67 -8.97
C SER A 22 27.51 4.36 -8.32
N ARG A 23 26.46 4.60 -9.09
CA ARG A 23 25.24 5.27 -8.67
C ARG A 23 24.09 4.27 -8.66
N PHE A 24 23.37 4.20 -7.55
CA PHE A 24 22.21 3.32 -7.32
C PHE A 24 20.98 4.20 -7.07
N ILE A 25 19.98 4.10 -7.92
CA ILE A 25 18.75 4.88 -7.83
C ILE A 25 17.61 3.90 -7.56
N ALA A 26 17.02 3.96 -6.39
CA ALA A 26 15.84 3.19 -6.03
C ALA A 26 14.57 3.99 -6.33
N GLN A 27 13.62 3.38 -7.03
CA GLN A 27 12.29 3.91 -7.32
C GLN A 27 11.27 2.95 -6.71
N LEU A 28 10.44 3.44 -5.79
CA LEU A 28 9.45 2.68 -5.04
C LEU A 28 8.06 3.19 -5.37
N VAL A 29 7.14 2.29 -5.73
CA VAL A 29 5.75 2.58 -6.07
C VAL A 29 4.78 1.62 -5.41
N HIS A 30 3.52 2.05 -5.27
CA HIS A 30 2.39 1.16 -4.95
C HIS A 30 2.02 0.31 -6.16
N ILE A 31 1.64 -0.95 -5.90
CA ILE A 31 1.11 -1.90 -6.89
C ILE A 31 0.01 -2.75 -6.26
N GLU A 32 -0.96 -3.19 -7.05
CA GLU A 32 -2.00 -4.12 -6.59
C GLU A 32 -1.90 -5.51 -7.25
N SER A 33 -1.05 -5.64 -8.28
CA SER A 33 -0.91 -6.88 -9.03
C SER A 33 0.52 -7.10 -9.57
N GLU A 34 0.81 -8.34 -9.94
CA GLU A 34 2.06 -8.69 -10.65
C GLU A 34 2.15 -8.00 -12.02
N ASP A 35 1.01 -7.77 -12.69
CA ASP A 35 1.00 -7.07 -13.98
C ASP A 35 1.41 -5.61 -13.83
N GLU A 36 0.96 -4.93 -12.77
CA GLU A 36 1.40 -3.57 -12.44
C GLU A 36 2.89 -3.53 -12.09
N ALA A 37 3.38 -4.51 -11.32
CA ALA A 37 4.81 -4.62 -11.04
C ALA A 37 5.61 -4.75 -12.33
N ASN A 38 5.21 -5.64 -13.25
CA ASN A 38 5.87 -5.83 -14.51
C ASN A 38 5.83 -4.58 -15.40
N ALA A 39 4.70 -3.89 -15.44
CA ALA A 39 4.55 -2.63 -16.18
C ALA A 39 5.51 -1.55 -15.66
N PHE A 40 5.62 -1.41 -14.34
CA PHE A 40 6.55 -0.47 -13.71
C PHE A 40 8.01 -0.84 -13.99
N ILE A 41 8.40 -2.10 -13.85
CA ILE A 41 9.74 -2.60 -14.16
C ILE A 41 10.13 -2.25 -15.61
N GLU A 42 9.24 -2.50 -16.55
CA GLU A 42 9.49 -2.18 -17.97
C GLU A 42 9.56 -0.67 -18.23
N MET A 43 8.78 0.13 -17.52
CA MET A 43 8.86 1.60 -17.58
C MET A 43 10.23 2.09 -17.12
N VAL A 44 10.72 1.61 -15.96
CA VAL A 44 12.05 1.96 -15.42
C VAL A 44 13.16 1.51 -16.38
N ARG A 45 13.09 0.29 -16.91
CA ARG A 45 14.05 -0.21 -17.92
C ARG A 45 14.12 0.66 -19.17
N LYS A 46 12.99 1.14 -19.65
CA LYS A 46 12.93 2.06 -20.81
C LYS A 46 13.51 3.43 -20.48
N HIS A 47 13.25 3.95 -19.29
CA HIS A 47 13.76 5.24 -18.84
C HIS A 47 15.28 5.18 -18.63
N HIS A 48 15.78 4.13 -18.02
CA HIS A 48 17.18 3.88 -17.72
C HIS A 48 17.81 2.85 -18.69
N TYR A 49 17.53 2.99 -19.99
CA TYR A 49 17.95 2.02 -21.02
C TYR A 49 19.48 1.87 -21.14
N ASP A 50 20.24 2.87 -20.73
CA ASP A 50 21.70 2.92 -20.71
C ASP A 50 22.31 2.42 -19.39
N ALA A 51 21.48 2.14 -18.39
CA ALA A 51 21.92 1.52 -17.15
C ALA A 51 22.26 0.05 -17.35
N ARG A 52 23.25 -0.43 -16.59
CA ARG A 52 23.71 -1.82 -16.72
C ARG A 52 22.73 -2.81 -16.09
N HIS A 53 22.08 -2.42 -15.00
CA HIS A 53 21.15 -3.26 -14.24
C HIS A 53 19.98 -2.43 -13.72
N ASN A 54 18.78 -3.00 -13.82
CA ASN A 54 17.54 -2.49 -13.26
C ASN A 54 16.92 -3.60 -12.41
N VAL A 55 17.30 -3.65 -11.15
CA VAL A 55 17.04 -4.75 -10.21
C VAL A 55 15.67 -4.59 -9.56
N PRO A 56 14.68 -5.44 -9.85
CA PRO A 56 13.35 -5.34 -9.25
C PRO A 56 13.23 -6.22 -8.01
N ALA A 57 12.39 -5.76 -7.09
CA ALA A 57 11.80 -6.56 -6.03
C ALA A 57 10.39 -6.06 -5.72
N TRP A 58 9.42 -6.95 -5.51
CA TRP A 58 8.06 -6.58 -5.15
C TRP A 58 7.43 -7.57 -4.16
N ILE A 59 6.45 -7.09 -3.41
CA ILE A 59 5.68 -7.86 -2.43
C ILE A 59 4.21 -7.46 -2.55
N LEU A 60 3.31 -8.44 -2.69
CA LEU A 60 1.86 -8.25 -2.65
C LEU A 60 1.29 -8.60 -1.27
N VAL A 61 0.11 -8.07 -0.97
CA VAL A 61 -0.59 -8.29 0.31
C VAL A 61 -0.98 -9.75 0.52
N ASP A 62 -1.20 -10.51 -0.56
CA ASP A 62 -1.51 -11.94 -0.52
C ASP A 62 -0.29 -12.84 -0.22
N GLY A 63 0.88 -12.25 -0.02
CA GLY A 63 2.12 -12.93 0.32
C GLY A 63 2.96 -13.34 -0.88
N ARG A 64 2.49 -13.14 -2.11
CA ARG A 64 3.33 -13.31 -3.30
C ARG A 64 4.42 -12.24 -3.33
N GLU A 65 5.62 -12.65 -3.68
CA GLU A 65 6.76 -11.77 -3.78
C GLU A 65 7.73 -12.29 -4.84
N ARG A 66 8.49 -11.38 -5.43
CA ARG A 66 9.48 -11.72 -6.44
C ARG A 66 10.64 -10.76 -6.41
N GLN A 67 11.81 -11.24 -6.83
CA GLN A 67 13.00 -10.43 -7.04
C GLN A 67 13.83 -10.99 -8.20
N SER A 68 14.71 -10.16 -8.76
CA SER A 68 15.72 -10.58 -9.73
C SER A 68 17.00 -9.80 -9.50
N ASP A 69 18.14 -10.47 -9.69
CA ASP A 69 19.44 -9.79 -9.65
C ASP A 69 19.78 -9.07 -10.96
N ASP A 70 18.96 -9.23 -12.02
CA ASP A 70 19.10 -8.56 -13.32
C ASP A 70 20.53 -8.55 -13.88
N GLY A 71 21.22 -9.71 -13.77
CA GLY A 71 22.59 -9.89 -14.24
C GLY A 71 23.70 -9.46 -13.28
N GLU A 72 23.38 -8.95 -12.10
CA GLU A 72 24.36 -8.83 -11.00
C GLU A 72 24.73 -10.24 -10.45
N PRO A 73 25.81 -10.39 -9.71
CA PRO A 73 26.14 -11.64 -9.05
C PRO A 73 24.99 -12.13 -8.16
N SER A 74 24.75 -13.45 -8.18
CA SER A 74 23.61 -14.06 -7.50
C SER A 74 23.45 -13.60 -6.03
N ARG A 75 22.24 -13.20 -5.66
CA ARG A 75 21.84 -12.78 -4.32
C ARG A 75 22.55 -11.53 -3.78
N THR A 76 23.10 -10.68 -4.65
CA THR A 76 23.80 -9.46 -4.23
C THR A 76 22.98 -8.19 -4.42
N SER A 77 21.81 -8.29 -5.06
CA SER A 77 21.02 -7.12 -5.45
C SER A 77 19.52 -7.29 -5.20
N GLY A 78 18.85 -8.22 -5.87
CA GLY A 78 17.40 -8.41 -5.74
C GLY A 78 16.97 -8.86 -4.34
N MET A 79 17.70 -9.82 -3.74
CA MET A 79 17.40 -10.26 -2.38
C MET A 79 17.62 -9.15 -1.33
N PRO A 80 18.75 -8.40 -1.33
CA PRO A 80 18.91 -7.24 -0.47
C PRO A 80 17.81 -6.19 -0.59
N THR A 81 17.35 -5.90 -1.81
CA THR A 81 16.21 -5.00 -2.05
C THR A 81 14.93 -5.55 -1.41
N LEU A 82 14.61 -6.82 -1.65
CA LEU A 82 13.44 -7.48 -1.08
C LEU A 82 13.46 -7.48 0.46
N GLU A 83 14.61 -7.76 1.07
CA GLU A 83 14.77 -7.78 2.54
C GLU A 83 14.52 -6.39 3.18
N VAL A 84 14.85 -5.30 2.49
CA VAL A 84 14.52 -3.95 2.96
C VAL A 84 13.01 -3.73 2.97
N LEU A 85 12.30 -4.13 1.90
CA LEU A 85 10.84 -4.01 1.83
C LEU A 85 10.16 -4.84 2.92
N ARG A 86 10.65 -6.07 3.16
CA ARG A 86 10.16 -6.93 4.25
C ARG A 86 10.42 -6.31 5.63
N GLY A 87 11.63 -5.80 5.85
CA GLY A 87 12.01 -5.16 7.12
C GLY A 87 11.24 -3.86 7.41
N ALA A 88 10.76 -3.18 6.37
CA ALA A 88 9.86 -2.03 6.46
C ALA A 88 8.38 -2.44 6.56
N GLU A 89 8.06 -3.75 6.57
CA GLU A 89 6.71 -4.32 6.64
C GLU A 89 5.77 -3.85 5.51
N LEU A 90 6.36 -3.41 4.38
CA LEU A 90 5.60 -2.92 3.23
C LEU A 90 4.99 -4.08 2.44
N LYS A 91 3.74 -3.88 1.99
CA LYS A 91 3.00 -4.76 1.08
C LYS A 91 2.43 -3.94 -0.07
N ASN A 92 2.06 -4.62 -1.14
CA ASN A 92 1.57 -3.95 -2.35
C ASN A 92 2.55 -2.88 -2.86
N VAL A 93 3.84 -3.22 -2.91
CA VAL A 93 4.90 -2.32 -3.38
C VAL A 93 5.84 -3.00 -4.36
N CYS A 94 6.35 -2.22 -5.29
CA CYS A 94 7.44 -2.59 -6.19
C CYS A 94 8.57 -1.57 -6.06
N CYS A 95 9.79 -2.06 -5.88
CA CYS A 95 11.01 -1.25 -5.90
C CYS A 95 11.89 -1.73 -7.06
N VAL A 96 12.39 -0.79 -7.87
CA VAL A 96 13.42 -1.07 -8.87
C VAL A 96 14.65 -0.25 -8.53
N VAL A 97 15.80 -0.91 -8.38
CA VAL A 97 17.07 -0.24 -8.16
C VAL A 97 17.90 -0.26 -9.44
N THR A 98 18.03 0.91 -10.05
CA THR A 98 18.84 1.12 -11.25
C THR A 98 20.29 1.41 -10.88
N ARG A 99 21.24 0.70 -11.50
CA ARG A 99 22.67 0.90 -11.27
C ARG A 99 23.40 1.41 -12.49
N TYR A 100 24.11 2.51 -12.29
CA TYR A 100 25.15 3.02 -13.21
C TYR A 100 26.53 2.65 -12.67
N PHE A 101 27.34 1.95 -13.48
CA PHE A 101 28.67 1.50 -13.09
C PHE A 101 29.69 2.65 -13.05
N GLY A 102 30.39 2.80 -11.95
CA GLY A 102 31.38 3.87 -11.72
C GLY A 102 32.82 3.54 -12.12
N GLY A 103 33.05 2.43 -12.84
CA GLY A 103 34.40 2.03 -13.27
C GLY A 103 35.20 1.22 -12.24
N THR A 104 34.71 1.07 -11.01
CA THR A 104 35.37 0.29 -9.94
C THR A 104 34.45 -0.81 -9.44
N LEU A 105 34.95 -2.04 -9.39
CA LEU A 105 34.19 -3.18 -8.85
C LEU A 105 34.01 -3.03 -7.34
N LEU A 106 32.78 -3.23 -6.87
CA LEU A 106 32.42 -3.16 -5.45
C LEU A 106 32.62 -4.50 -4.71
N GLY A 107 32.60 -5.59 -5.47
CA GLY A 107 32.55 -6.94 -4.93
C GLY A 107 31.17 -7.29 -4.34
N PRO A 108 30.92 -8.59 -4.01
CA PRO A 108 29.60 -9.02 -3.53
C PRO A 108 29.11 -8.27 -2.31
N GLY A 109 29.94 -8.11 -1.27
CA GLY A 109 29.56 -7.39 -0.05
C GLY A 109 29.32 -5.88 -0.27
N GLY A 110 30.02 -5.25 -1.23
CA GLY A 110 29.79 -3.87 -1.61
C GLY A 110 28.46 -3.69 -2.33
N LEU A 111 28.12 -4.62 -3.23
CA LEU A 111 26.82 -4.63 -3.93
C LEU A 111 25.66 -4.78 -2.95
N VAL A 112 25.71 -5.77 -2.05
CA VAL A 112 24.68 -5.97 -1.01
C VAL A 112 24.44 -4.67 -0.24
N ARG A 113 25.50 -4.02 0.27
CA ARG A 113 25.36 -2.75 0.99
C ARG A 113 24.76 -1.64 0.14
N ALA A 114 25.16 -1.52 -1.13
CA ALA A 114 24.71 -0.44 -2.01
C ALA A 114 23.23 -0.58 -2.38
N TYR A 115 22.77 -1.77 -2.75
CA TYR A 115 21.36 -2.04 -3.03
C TYR A 115 20.49 -1.85 -1.80
N THR A 116 20.94 -2.36 -0.64
CA THR A 116 20.27 -2.12 0.64
C THR A 116 20.16 -0.62 0.95
N ALA A 117 21.26 0.13 0.84
CA ALA A 117 21.27 1.56 1.19
C ALA A 117 20.39 2.40 0.26
N ALA A 118 20.41 2.13 -1.06
CA ALA A 118 19.55 2.82 -2.01
C ALA A 118 18.05 2.56 -1.73
N THR A 119 17.68 1.31 -1.47
CA THR A 119 16.30 0.96 -1.15
C THR A 119 15.86 1.58 0.18
N GLN A 120 16.70 1.54 1.21
CA GLN A 120 16.45 2.20 2.49
C GLN A 120 16.26 3.71 2.33
N ALA A 121 17.03 4.36 1.46
CA ALA A 121 16.87 5.77 1.17
C ALA A 121 15.50 6.10 0.54
N ALA A 122 15.01 5.26 -0.39
CA ALA A 122 13.68 5.45 -0.97
C ALA A 122 12.56 5.25 0.08
N VAL A 123 12.67 4.22 0.93
CA VAL A 123 11.71 3.98 2.01
C VAL A 123 11.73 5.12 3.02
N ALA A 124 12.91 5.60 3.42
CA ALA A 124 13.06 6.73 4.34
C ALA A 124 12.44 8.02 3.76
N ALA A 125 12.69 8.31 2.48
CA ALA A 125 12.10 9.45 1.80
C ALA A 125 10.57 9.39 1.79
N ALA A 126 9.99 8.21 1.55
CA ALA A 126 8.54 8.01 1.61
C ALA A 126 7.99 8.21 3.04
N GLN A 127 8.71 7.74 4.07
CA GLN A 127 8.33 7.92 5.48
C GLN A 127 8.38 9.39 5.89
N GLU A 128 9.46 10.09 5.56
CA GLU A 128 9.64 11.51 5.88
C GLU A 128 8.60 12.40 5.18
N ALA A 129 8.17 12.01 3.97
CA ALA A 129 7.13 12.70 3.22
C ALA A 129 5.70 12.33 3.67
N GLY A 130 5.51 11.40 4.63
CA GLY A 130 4.20 10.93 5.06
C GLY A 130 3.43 10.15 3.98
N GLN A 131 4.15 9.51 3.08
CA GLN A 131 3.58 8.79 1.92
C GLN A 131 3.34 7.30 2.20
N ILE A 132 3.78 6.79 3.34
CA ILE A 132 3.46 5.44 3.79
C ILE A 132 2.20 5.50 4.62
N VAL A 133 1.19 4.73 4.20
CA VAL A 133 -0.13 4.67 4.83
C VAL A 133 -0.44 3.28 5.34
N GLU A 134 -1.23 3.21 6.40
CA GLU A 134 -1.77 1.95 6.91
C GLU A 134 -3.10 1.64 6.24
N MET A 135 -3.15 0.51 5.56
CA MET A 135 -4.37 -0.05 4.98
C MET A 135 -4.99 -1.01 6.00
N THR A 136 -6.18 -0.69 6.46
CA THR A 136 -6.93 -1.49 7.43
C THR A 136 -8.04 -2.27 6.73
N SER A 137 -8.32 -3.49 7.18
CA SER A 137 -9.48 -4.25 6.72
C SER A 137 -10.75 -3.56 7.21
N VAL A 138 -11.57 -3.08 6.27
CA VAL A 138 -12.80 -2.35 6.54
C VAL A 138 -14.00 -2.98 5.85
N VAL A 139 -15.18 -2.76 6.42
CA VAL A 139 -16.46 -3.19 5.87
C VAL A 139 -17.32 -1.96 5.59
N PRO A 140 -17.67 -1.69 4.32
CA PRO A 140 -18.64 -0.67 3.98
C PRO A 140 -20.05 -1.11 4.38
N VAL A 141 -20.83 -0.17 4.90
CA VAL A 141 -22.22 -0.40 5.31
C VAL A 141 -23.08 0.76 4.84
N ASP A 142 -24.03 0.50 3.96
CA ASP A 142 -24.99 1.48 3.51
C ASP A 142 -26.29 1.35 4.32
N VAL A 143 -26.79 2.48 4.81
CA VAL A 143 -27.99 2.53 5.67
C VAL A 143 -28.99 3.51 5.08
N HIS A 144 -30.19 3.02 4.73
CA HIS A 144 -31.28 3.84 4.25
C HIS A 144 -32.23 4.19 5.39
N VAL A 145 -32.42 5.47 5.63
CA VAL A 145 -33.27 5.97 6.73
C VAL A 145 -34.14 7.16 6.31
N ALA A 146 -35.33 7.26 6.90
CA ALA A 146 -36.15 8.45 6.75
C ALA A 146 -35.51 9.66 7.45
N TYR A 147 -35.72 10.88 6.92
CA TYR A 147 -35.16 12.11 7.49
C TYR A 147 -35.30 12.28 9.01
N PRO A 148 -36.48 11.96 9.64
CA PRO A 148 -36.62 12.09 11.10
C PRO A 148 -35.68 11.19 11.92
N GLN A 149 -35.16 10.12 11.33
CA GLN A 149 -34.30 9.12 11.99
C GLN A 149 -32.81 9.40 11.75
N TYR A 150 -32.47 10.21 10.77
CA TYR A 150 -31.11 10.46 10.32
C TYR A 150 -30.14 10.80 11.44
N GLU A 151 -30.47 11.81 12.26
CA GLU A 151 -29.60 12.25 13.34
C GLU A 151 -29.36 11.17 14.41
N GLN A 152 -30.38 10.36 14.69
CA GLN A 152 -30.28 9.28 15.66
C GLN A 152 -29.37 8.15 15.15
N VAL A 153 -29.53 7.81 13.87
CA VAL A 153 -28.73 6.75 13.24
C VAL A 153 -27.28 7.21 13.02
N LEU A 154 -27.06 8.48 12.64
CA LEU A 154 -25.73 9.06 12.54
C LEU A 154 -24.96 9.00 13.86
N ARG A 155 -25.61 9.38 14.97
CA ARG A 155 -24.99 9.26 16.32
C ARG A 155 -24.69 7.80 16.67
N LEU A 156 -25.62 6.89 16.40
CA LEU A 156 -25.43 5.46 16.63
C LEU A 156 -24.22 4.92 15.86
N ALA A 157 -24.05 5.32 14.60
CA ALA A 157 -22.92 4.95 13.77
C ALA A 157 -21.59 5.46 14.34
N GLN A 158 -21.54 6.75 14.69
CA GLN A 158 -20.36 7.37 15.30
C GLN A 158 -19.98 6.73 16.65
N ASP A 159 -20.97 6.49 17.52
CA ASP A 159 -20.77 5.80 18.80
C ASP A 159 -20.32 4.34 18.65
N SER A 160 -20.56 3.76 17.47
CA SER A 160 -20.13 2.40 17.10
C SER A 160 -18.81 2.36 16.34
N GLY A 161 -18.10 3.50 16.24
CA GLY A 161 -16.78 3.57 15.59
C GLY A 161 -16.80 3.73 14.07
N ALA A 162 -17.97 4.00 13.46
CA ALA A 162 -18.06 4.23 12.03
C ALA A 162 -17.40 5.55 11.61
N LYS A 163 -16.78 5.52 10.43
CA LYS A 163 -16.52 6.73 9.64
C LYS A 163 -17.62 6.89 8.59
N VAL A 164 -18.16 8.09 8.46
CA VAL A 164 -19.08 8.44 7.37
C VAL A 164 -18.22 8.81 6.17
N SER A 165 -18.32 8.01 5.10
CA SER A 165 -17.60 8.27 3.85
C SER A 165 -18.37 9.22 2.94
N ASP A 166 -19.72 9.11 2.93
CA ASP A 166 -20.60 9.97 2.14
C ASP A 166 -22.03 9.93 2.70
N THR A 167 -22.89 10.85 2.23
CA THR A 167 -24.32 10.88 2.57
C THR A 167 -25.13 11.37 1.37
N ASP A 168 -26.03 10.53 0.89
CA ASP A 168 -26.96 10.87 -0.20
C ASP A 168 -28.31 11.34 0.36
N TYR A 169 -28.81 12.44 -0.18
CA TYR A 169 -30.09 13.02 0.17
C TYR A 169 -31.04 12.94 -1.01
N ALA A 170 -32.08 12.10 -0.90
CA ALA A 170 -33.14 11.94 -1.89
C ALA A 170 -34.52 11.90 -1.20
N ASP A 171 -35.41 11.00 -1.59
CA ASP A 171 -36.69 10.75 -0.86
C ASP A 171 -36.45 10.19 0.54
N ALA A 172 -35.32 9.54 0.75
CA ALA A 172 -34.77 9.12 2.04
C ALA A 172 -33.28 9.51 2.10
N VAL A 173 -32.64 9.33 3.25
CA VAL A 173 -31.22 9.56 3.43
C VAL A 173 -30.47 8.22 3.37
N THR A 174 -29.44 8.16 2.55
CA THR A 174 -28.49 7.02 2.56
C THR A 174 -27.19 7.45 3.23
N LEU A 175 -26.85 6.79 4.33
CA LEU A 175 -25.57 6.94 5.00
C LEU A 175 -24.59 5.88 4.49
N HIS A 176 -23.49 6.31 3.91
CA HIS A 176 -22.37 5.44 3.54
C HIS A 176 -21.35 5.40 4.66
N LEU A 177 -21.34 4.29 5.38
CA LEU A 177 -20.52 4.09 6.56
C LEU A 177 -19.37 3.14 6.25
N VAL A 178 -18.26 3.33 6.95
CA VAL A 178 -17.12 2.40 6.91
C VAL A 178 -16.76 2.04 8.34
N PHE A 179 -16.67 0.75 8.63
CA PHE A 179 -16.24 0.21 9.92
C PHE A 179 -14.94 -0.59 9.75
N LYS A 180 -14.14 -0.68 10.80
CA LYS A 180 -13.14 -1.75 10.86
C LYS A 180 -13.84 -3.10 10.85
N ALA A 181 -13.24 -4.07 10.15
CA ALA A 181 -13.85 -5.40 9.98
C ALA A 181 -14.17 -6.04 11.35
N GLY A 182 -15.42 -6.45 11.53
CA GLY A 182 -15.96 -6.99 12.78
C GLY A 182 -16.69 -5.96 13.66
N GLU A 183 -16.36 -4.67 13.60
CA GLU A 183 -17.03 -3.65 14.42
C GLU A 183 -18.43 -3.32 13.92
N GLN A 184 -18.72 -3.50 12.63
CA GLN A 184 -20.06 -3.30 12.04
C GLN A 184 -21.15 -4.17 12.66
N GLU A 185 -20.80 -5.33 13.23
CA GLU A 185 -21.78 -6.27 13.78
C GLU A 185 -22.57 -5.67 14.95
N SER A 186 -21.88 -4.96 15.83
CA SER A 186 -22.50 -4.29 16.98
C SER A 186 -23.45 -3.17 16.54
N PHE A 187 -23.06 -2.41 15.52
CA PHE A 187 -23.89 -1.38 14.91
C PHE A 187 -25.16 -1.99 14.29
N CYS A 188 -25.02 -3.03 13.46
CA CYS A 188 -26.14 -3.70 12.82
C CYS A 188 -27.13 -4.29 13.84
N ALA A 189 -26.63 -4.85 14.95
CA ALA A 189 -27.49 -5.35 16.03
C ALA A 189 -28.31 -4.23 16.70
N ARG A 190 -27.67 -3.12 17.05
CA ARG A 190 -28.34 -1.94 17.64
C ARG A 190 -29.32 -1.29 16.67
N MET A 191 -29.02 -1.27 15.37
CA MET A 191 -29.94 -0.78 14.33
C MET A 191 -31.21 -1.63 14.26
N ARG A 192 -31.11 -2.99 14.32
CA ARG A 192 -32.28 -3.86 14.36
C ARG A 192 -33.20 -3.57 15.54
N GLU A 193 -32.61 -3.33 16.72
CA GLU A 193 -33.38 -2.96 17.90
C GLU A 193 -34.04 -1.59 17.71
N LEU A 194 -33.30 -0.58 17.24
CA LEU A 194 -33.80 0.77 17.03
C LEU A 194 -34.94 0.84 16.02
N MET A 195 -34.83 0.10 14.93
CA MET A 195 -35.78 0.11 13.80
C MET A 195 -36.89 -0.97 13.94
N ALA A 196 -36.86 -1.75 15.04
CA ALA A 196 -37.80 -2.86 15.28
C ALA A 196 -37.87 -3.86 14.12
N GLY A 197 -36.71 -4.18 13.52
CA GLY A 197 -36.57 -5.12 12.41
C GLY A 197 -37.03 -4.58 11.05
N ARG A 198 -37.14 -3.26 10.89
CA ARG A 198 -37.50 -2.57 9.64
C ARG A 198 -36.32 -1.77 9.06
N GLU A 199 -35.11 -2.13 9.46
CA GLU A 199 -33.89 -1.52 8.94
C GLU A 199 -33.64 -1.94 7.49
N GLU A 200 -33.15 -0.99 6.71
CA GLU A 200 -32.60 -1.21 5.36
C GLU A 200 -31.09 -0.99 5.45
N ILE A 201 -30.34 -2.08 5.64
CA ILE A 201 -28.89 -2.09 5.79
C ILE A 201 -28.29 -3.01 4.74
N GLU A 202 -27.35 -2.50 3.96
CA GLU A 202 -26.55 -3.29 3.04
C GLU A 202 -25.11 -3.36 3.56
N VAL A 203 -24.64 -4.56 3.89
CA VAL A 203 -23.28 -4.81 4.36
C VAL A 203 -22.44 -5.31 3.19
N GLY A 204 -21.44 -4.54 2.81
CA GLY A 204 -20.53 -4.90 1.72
C GLY A 204 -19.48 -5.93 2.13
N ALA A 205 -18.72 -6.40 1.14
CA ALA A 205 -17.60 -7.29 1.39
C ALA A 205 -16.43 -6.53 2.04
N PRO A 206 -15.66 -7.19 2.94
CA PRO A 206 -14.44 -6.60 3.49
C PRO A 206 -13.46 -6.23 2.38
N LYS A 207 -12.83 -5.06 2.53
CA LYS A 207 -11.75 -4.58 1.65
C LYS A 207 -10.70 -3.84 2.47
N PHE A 208 -9.51 -3.68 1.93
CA PHE A 208 -8.50 -2.83 2.55
C PHE A 208 -8.68 -1.37 2.11
N ALA A 209 -8.63 -0.47 3.06
CA ALA A 209 -8.66 0.98 2.83
C ALA A 209 -7.92 1.72 3.95
N GLU A 210 -7.55 2.97 3.70
CA GLU A 210 -7.08 3.89 4.72
C GLU A 210 -8.25 4.23 5.66
N PHE A 211 -8.03 4.01 6.98
CA PHE A 211 -9.11 4.16 7.96
C PHE A 211 -8.69 5.08 9.09
#